data_72a2349f6053cb3436d82bb0aee4f7b1
#
_entry.id   72a2349f6053cb3436d82bb0aee4f7b1
#
_cell.length_a   1.000
_cell.length_b   1.000
_cell.length_c   1.000
_cell.angle_alpha   90.00
_cell.angle_beta   90.00
_cell.angle_gamma   90.00
#
_symmetry.space_group_name_H-M   'P 1'
#
loop_
_entity.id
_entity.type
_entity.pdbx_description
1 polymer ?
#
loop_
_entity_poly.entity_id
_entity_poly.type
_entity_poly.pdbx_seq_one_letter_code
_entity_poly.pdbx_strand_id
1 'polypeptide(L)'
;LGDVYKRQNRGTSDLIAQKLNLKKTAVLNDFVRVGLAPYEMTLDELVSFVKLAFNVERIKLVNNARKTMIKTIAVCAGAGADFIQEVEKYNIDAYVTSEVKYHDALDSRRAVILDVGHFESEKPFVEEIKNLLENKKHRIEVVVAKEKPAWEYV
;
A
#
# COMPACT_ATOMS: atom_id res chain seq x y z
N LEU A 1 19.76 -0.77 -2.92
CA LEU A 1 19.39 -1.26 -1.57
C LEU A 1 17.87 -1.32 -1.38
N GLY A 2 17.10 -0.33 -1.85
CA GLY A 2 15.65 -0.30 -1.74
C GLY A 2 14.95 -1.49 -2.43
N ASP A 3 15.35 -1.84 -3.64
CA ASP A 3 14.72 -2.93 -4.40
C ASP A 3 14.95 -4.32 -3.79
N VAL A 4 16.11 -4.53 -3.17
CA VAL A 4 16.40 -5.79 -2.47
C VAL A 4 15.53 -5.93 -1.23
N TYR A 5 15.27 -4.83 -0.52
CA TYR A 5 14.43 -4.83 0.68
C TYR A 5 12.94 -5.01 0.35
N LYS A 6 12.48 -4.48 -0.78
CA LYS A 6 11.10 -4.67 -1.26
C LYS A 6 10.73 -6.14 -1.49
N ARG A 7 11.72 -7.00 -1.76
CA ARG A 7 11.54 -8.44 -2.04
C ARG A 7 11.65 -9.35 -0.82
N GLN A 8 12.03 -8.84 0.34
CA GLN A 8 12.24 -9.66 1.54
C GLN A 8 10.96 -9.83 2.34
N ASN A 9 10.87 -10.93 3.12
CA ASN A 9 9.91 -11.04 4.23
C ASN A 9 10.14 -9.87 5.19
N ARG A 10 9.15 -8.98 5.34
CA ARG A 10 9.16 -7.64 5.93
C ARG A 10 9.60 -6.53 4.96
N GLY A 11 9.32 -6.66 3.67
CA GLY A 11 9.47 -5.59 2.70
C GLY A 11 8.45 -4.45 2.90
N THR A 12 8.55 -3.41 2.06
CA THR A 12 7.65 -2.24 2.13
C THR A 12 6.17 -2.60 2.06
N SER A 13 5.80 -3.58 1.25
CA SER A 13 4.40 -4.02 1.16
C SER A 13 3.93 -4.76 2.43
N ASP A 14 4.83 -5.44 3.15
CA ASP A 14 4.50 -6.02 4.46
C ASP A 14 4.23 -4.93 5.51
N LEU A 15 4.97 -3.81 5.46
CA LEU A 15 4.73 -2.66 6.32
C LEU A 15 3.38 -2.01 6.03
N ILE A 16 2.99 -1.92 4.76
CA ILE A 16 1.64 -1.44 4.39
C ILE A 16 0.58 -2.40 4.92
N ALA A 17 0.76 -3.70 4.74
CA ALA A 17 -0.18 -4.71 5.25
C ALA A 17 -0.35 -4.62 6.78
N GLN A 18 0.74 -4.39 7.51
CA GLN A 18 0.72 -4.15 8.96
C GLN A 18 0.00 -2.84 9.30
N LYS A 19 0.31 -1.75 8.59
CA LYS A 19 -0.31 -0.44 8.78
C LYS A 19 -1.81 -0.47 8.56
N LEU A 20 -2.28 -1.25 7.61
CA LEU A 20 -3.69 -1.54 7.37
C LEU A 20 -4.25 -2.67 8.25
N ASN A 21 -3.47 -3.16 9.23
CA ASN A 21 -3.87 -4.21 10.15
C ASN A 21 -4.47 -5.45 9.46
N LEU A 22 -3.97 -5.79 8.27
CA LEU A 22 -4.45 -6.93 7.51
C LEU A 22 -4.19 -8.23 8.27
N LYS A 23 -5.17 -9.12 8.24
CA LYS A 23 -5.11 -10.45 8.88
C LYS A 23 -4.81 -11.53 7.84
N LYS A 24 -4.21 -12.64 8.29
CA LYS A 24 -3.91 -13.82 7.46
C LYS A 24 -3.18 -13.41 6.17
N THR A 25 -2.17 -12.55 6.29
CA THR A 25 -1.41 -12.05 5.14
C THR A 25 -0.66 -13.19 4.44
N ALA A 26 -0.64 -13.12 3.11
CA ALA A 26 0.07 -14.03 2.23
C ALA A 26 0.83 -13.25 1.15
N VAL A 27 1.85 -13.87 0.61
CA VAL A 27 2.63 -13.37 -0.52
C VAL A 27 1.90 -13.73 -1.80
N LEU A 28 1.54 -12.75 -2.62
CA LEU A 28 1.00 -12.98 -3.95
C LEU A 28 2.14 -13.11 -4.96
N ASN A 29 3.09 -12.19 -4.89
CA ASN A 29 4.35 -12.22 -5.64
C ASN A 29 5.44 -11.46 -4.84
N ASP A 30 6.59 -11.21 -5.44
CA ASP A 30 7.72 -10.53 -4.78
C ASP A 30 7.35 -9.16 -4.20
N PHE A 31 6.37 -8.46 -4.78
CA PHE A 31 6.01 -7.08 -4.46
C PHE A 31 4.66 -6.94 -3.78
N VAL A 32 3.73 -7.86 -4.03
CA VAL A 32 2.33 -7.76 -3.58
C VAL A 32 2.08 -8.66 -2.39
N ARG A 33 1.42 -8.10 -1.38
CA ARG A 33 0.86 -8.85 -0.24
C ARG A 33 -0.66 -8.80 -0.30
N VAL A 34 -1.30 -9.86 0.14
CA VAL A 34 -2.76 -9.94 0.23
C VAL A 34 -3.14 -10.38 1.64
N GLY A 35 -4.25 -9.87 2.14
CA GLY A 35 -4.77 -10.26 3.44
C GLY A 35 -6.25 -9.95 3.59
N LEU A 36 -6.81 -10.37 4.71
CA LEU A 36 -8.17 -10.00 5.10
C LEU A 36 -8.16 -8.62 5.76
N ALA A 37 -9.11 -7.78 5.43
CA ALA A 37 -9.42 -6.58 6.19
C ALA A 37 -9.63 -6.93 7.68
N PRO A 38 -9.37 -6.02 8.61
CA PRO A 38 -9.60 -6.28 10.05
C PRO A 38 -11.04 -6.67 10.36
N TYR A 39 -11.98 -6.17 9.58
CA TYR A 39 -13.40 -6.53 9.52
C TYR A 39 -13.91 -6.29 8.10
N GLU A 40 -15.05 -6.85 7.75
CA GLU A 40 -15.72 -6.55 6.48
C GLU A 40 -16.27 -5.13 6.54
N MET A 41 -15.88 -4.28 5.60
CA MET A 41 -16.17 -2.84 5.62
C MET A 41 -16.78 -2.38 4.30
N THR A 42 -17.53 -1.29 4.37
CA THR A 42 -18.00 -0.58 3.18
C THR A 42 -16.85 0.09 2.44
N LEU A 43 -17.06 0.44 1.18
CA LEU A 43 -16.07 1.20 0.40
C LEU A 43 -15.70 2.54 1.06
N ASP A 44 -16.69 3.25 1.61
CA ASP A 44 -16.45 4.55 2.26
C ASP A 44 -15.64 4.41 3.55
N GLU A 45 -15.87 3.34 4.30
CA GLU A 45 -15.07 2.98 5.48
C GLU A 45 -13.64 2.64 5.06
N LEU A 46 -13.44 1.86 3.98
CA LEU A 46 -12.11 1.56 3.46
C LEU A 46 -11.37 2.84 3.04
N VAL A 47 -12.02 3.73 2.29
CA VAL A 47 -11.43 5.00 1.86
C VAL A 47 -10.99 5.83 3.07
N SER A 48 -11.85 5.95 4.07
CA SER A 48 -11.56 6.69 5.31
C SER A 48 -10.42 6.04 6.09
N PHE A 49 -10.45 4.73 6.22
CA PHE A 49 -9.42 3.95 6.89
C PHE A 49 -8.04 4.09 6.21
N VAL A 50 -8.00 3.98 4.89
CA VAL A 50 -6.75 4.15 4.11
C VAL A 50 -6.21 5.57 4.24
N LYS A 51 -7.07 6.60 4.11
CA LYS A 51 -6.67 7.99 4.31
C LYS A 51 -6.04 8.22 5.68
N LEU A 52 -6.67 7.70 6.73
CA LEU A 52 -6.15 7.81 8.10
C LEU A 52 -4.82 7.06 8.24
N ALA A 53 -4.74 5.83 7.74
CA ALA A 53 -3.54 5.02 7.82
C ALA A 53 -2.33 5.68 7.17
N PHE A 54 -2.49 6.30 6.01
CA PHE A 54 -1.39 6.97 5.29
C PHE A 54 -1.25 8.45 5.63
N ASN A 55 -2.15 9.01 6.46
CA ASN A 55 -2.21 10.42 6.81
C ASN A 55 -2.28 11.32 5.56
N VAL A 56 -3.24 11.02 4.68
CA VAL A 56 -3.48 11.73 3.43
C VAL A 56 -4.91 12.25 3.35
N GLU A 57 -5.09 13.45 2.81
CA GLU A 57 -6.41 14.03 2.61
C GLU A 57 -7.08 13.53 1.33
N ARG A 58 -6.29 13.19 0.33
CA ARG A 58 -6.75 12.83 -1.01
C ARG A 58 -6.10 11.52 -1.47
N ILE A 59 -6.89 10.67 -2.12
CA ILE A 59 -6.44 9.47 -2.83
C ILE A 59 -7.17 9.41 -4.16
N LYS A 60 -6.60 8.73 -5.16
CA LYS A 60 -7.37 8.39 -6.35
C LYS A 60 -8.10 7.07 -6.09
N LEU A 61 -9.37 7.03 -6.49
CA LEU A 61 -10.23 5.87 -6.34
C LEU A 61 -10.73 5.42 -7.72
N VAL A 62 -10.54 4.13 -8.02
CA VAL A 62 -11.14 3.47 -9.19
C VAL A 62 -12.05 2.36 -8.69
N ASN A 63 -13.33 2.41 -9.05
CA ASN A 63 -14.32 1.39 -8.69
C ASN A 63 -15.21 1.03 -9.90
N ASN A 64 -14.60 0.57 -10.99
CA ASN A 64 -15.34 0.08 -12.16
C ASN A 64 -16.12 -1.21 -11.85
N ALA A 65 -15.67 -1.97 -10.86
CA ALA A 65 -16.33 -3.17 -10.36
C ALA A 65 -17.64 -2.89 -9.60
N ARG A 66 -17.89 -1.61 -9.24
CA ARG A 66 -19.05 -1.17 -8.43
C ARG A 66 -19.17 -1.94 -7.11
N LYS A 67 -18.04 -2.30 -6.51
CA LYS A 67 -18.00 -2.95 -5.20
C LYS A 67 -18.43 -1.97 -4.11
N THR A 68 -19.22 -2.46 -3.18
CA THR A 68 -19.70 -1.70 -2.01
C THR A 68 -19.16 -2.26 -0.70
N MET A 69 -18.80 -3.56 -0.69
CA MET A 69 -18.26 -4.26 0.48
C MET A 69 -16.87 -4.82 0.18
N ILE A 70 -15.97 -4.71 1.14
CA ILE A 70 -14.55 -5.07 1.03
C ILE A 70 -14.19 -6.00 2.18
N LYS A 71 -13.60 -7.14 1.82
CA LYS A 71 -13.14 -8.15 2.78
C LYS A 71 -11.68 -8.52 2.54
N THR A 72 -11.25 -8.56 1.28
CA THR A 72 -9.87 -8.92 0.89
C THR A 72 -9.16 -7.72 0.29
N ILE A 73 -7.94 -7.46 0.76
CA ILE A 73 -7.14 -6.31 0.34
C ILE A 73 -5.76 -6.80 -0.08
N ALA A 74 -5.35 -6.42 -1.29
CA ALA A 74 -3.97 -6.50 -1.72
C ALA A 74 -3.26 -5.16 -1.52
N VAL A 75 -1.95 -5.21 -1.32
CA VAL A 75 -1.12 -4.01 -1.15
C VAL A 75 0.19 -4.14 -1.91
N CYS A 76 0.64 -3.03 -2.52
CA CYS A 76 1.95 -2.89 -3.10
C CYS A 76 2.47 -1.47 -2.85
N ALA A 77 3.64 -1.36 -2.24
CA ALA A 77 4.31 -0.06 -2.05
C ALA A 77 4.88 0.45 -3.37
N GLY A 78 4.86 1.78 -3.56
CA GLY A 78 5.38 2.41 -4.76
C GLY A 78 4.52 2.12 -5.99
N ALA A 79 5.13 2.11 -7.16
CA ALA A 79 4.47 1.94 -8.46
C ALA A 79 4.02 0.49 -8.68
N GLY A 80 2.83 0.14 -8.20
CA GLY A 80 2.29 -1.23 -8.31
C GLY A 80 1.19 -1.39 -9.36
N ALA A 81 0.99 -0.42 -10.25
CA ALA A 81 -0.05 -0.49 -11.28
C ALA A 81 0.10 -1.72 -12.20
N ASP A 82 1.33 -2.14 -12.48
CA ASP A 82 1.62 -3.30 -13.33
C ASP A 82 1.06 -4.63 -12.77
N PHE A 83 0.75 -4.68 -11.46
CA PHE A 83 0.21 -5.88 -10.82
C PHE A 83 -1.32 -5.91 -10.74
N ILE A 84 -2.03 -4.87 -11.21
CA ILE A 84 -3.50 -4.80 -11.18
C ILE A 84 -4.12 -6.04 -11.80
N GLN A 85 -3.67 -6.42 -13.00
CA GLN A 85 -4.20 -7.59 -13.72
C GLN A 85 -3.95 -8.91 -12.98
N GLU A 86 -2.84 -9.02 -12.27
CA GLU A 86 -2.54 -10.19 -11.45
C GLU A 86 -3.44 -10.23 -10.22
N VAL A 87 -3.58 -9.13 -9.49
CA VAL A 87 -4.46 -9.00 -8.32
C VAL A 87 -5.90 -9.38 -8.68
N GLU A 88 -6.39 -8.95 -9.82
CA GLU A 88 -7.75 -9.24 -10.28
C GLU A 88 -8.02 -10.70 -10.60
N LYS A 89 -6.99 -11.50 -10.95
CA LYS A 89 -7.12 -12.95 -11.15
C LYS A 89 -7.49 -13.71 -9.88
N TYR A 90 -7.11 -13.18 -8.71
CA TYR A 90 -7.35 -13.81 -7.42
C TYR A 90 -8.64 -13.35 -6.73
N ASN A 91 -9.50 -12.64 -7.45
CA ASN A 91 -10.80 -12.17 -6.94
C ASN A 91 -10.71 -11.34 -5.64
N ILE A 92 -9.67 -10.51 -5.55
CA ILE A 92 -9.42 -9.61 -4.43
C ILE A 92 -10.37 -8.40 -4.55
N ASP A 93 -10.88 -7.91 -3.40
CA ASP A 93 -11.87 -6.84 -3.40
C ASP A 93 -11.26 -5.46 -3.63
N ALA A 94 -10.12 -5.18 -2.99
CA ALA A 94 -9.46 -3.89 -3.11
C ALA A 94 -7.94 -4.04 -3.25
N TYR A 95 -7.32 -3.08 -3.92
CA TYR A 95 -5.89 -3.00 -4.10
C TYR A 95 -5.38 -1.60 -3.74
N VAL A 96 -4.53 -1.52 -2.72
CA VAL A 96 -3.89 -0.27 -2.27
C VAL A 96 -2.48 -0.20 -2.84
N THR A 97 -2.21 0.80 -3.66
CA THR A 97 -0.94 0.99 -4.37
C THR A 97 -0.70 2.46 -4.70
N SER A 98 0.19 2.76 -5.64
CA SER A 98 0.40 4.11 -6.18
C SER A 98 0.75 4.12 -7.66
N GLU A 99 0.80 5.32 -8.25
CA GLU A 99 1.15 5.58 -9.66
C GLU A 99 0.23 4.89 -10.67
N VAL A 100 -1.06 4.83 -10.36
CA VAL A 100 -2.07 4.30 -11.27
C VAL A 100 -2.30 5.29 -12.41
N LYS A 101 -1.97 4.89 -13.62
CA LYS A 101 -2.16 5.66 -14.84
C LYS A 101 -3.60 5.56 -15.31
N TYR A 102 -4.01 6.47 -16.19
CA TYR A 102 -5.37 6.52 -16.70
C TYR A 102 -5.81 5.22 -17.41
N HIS A 103 -4.92 4.63 -18.21
CA HIS A 103 -5.22 3.36 -18.90
C HIS A 103 -5.35 2.20 -17.93
N ASP A 104 -4.48 2.11 -16.93
CA ASP A 104 -4.57 1.08 -15.88
C ASP A 104 -5.90 1.17 -15.13
N ALA A 105 -6.33 2.42 -14.83
CA ALA A 105 -7.63 2.67 -14.21
C ALA A 105 -8.81 2.26 -15.10
N LEU A 106 -8.73 2.52 -16.42
CA LEU A 106 -9.78 2.12 -17.36
C LEU A 106 -9.89 0.60 -17.50
N ASP A 107 -8.77 -0.10 -17.43
CA ASP A 107 -8.69 -1.55 -17.67
C ASP A 107 -9.00 -2.37 -16.41
N SER A 108 -8.95 -1.76 -15.22
CA SER A 108 -9.38 -2.42 -13.98
C SER A 108 -10.88 -2.71 -13.98
N ARG A 109 -11.26 -3.97 -13.70
CA ARG A 109 -12.65 -4.44 -13.83
C ARG A 109 -13.20 -5.14 -12.58
N ARG A 110 -12.34 -5.66 -11.70
CA ARG A 110 -12.76 -6.56 -10.61
C ARG A 110 -12.43 -6.07 -9.22
N ALA A 111 -11.31 -5.34 -9.07
CA ALA A 111 -10.88 -4.80 -7.79
C ALA A 111 -11.18 -3.29 -7.70
N VAL A 112 -11.40 -2.82 -6.50
CA VAL A 112 -11.33 -1.37 -6.19
C VAL A 112 -9.86 -0.98 -6.07
N ILE A 113 -9.40 0.01 -6.80
CA ILE A 113 -8.02 0.49 -6.71
C ILE A 113 -7.96 1.79 -5.92
N LEU A 114 -7.09 1.85 -4.93
CA LEU A 114 -6.80 3.03 -4.13
C LEU A 114 -5.33 3.43 -4.35
N ASP A 115 -5.12 4.55 -5.05
CA ASP A 115 -3.79 5.13 -5.25
C ASP A 115 -3.55 6.18 -4.15
N VAL A 116 -2.66 5.83 -3.22
CA VAL A 116 -2.35 6.65 -2.03
C VAL A 116 -1.18 7.61 -2.24
N GLY A 117 -0.53 7.56 -3.40
CA GLY A 117 0.69 8.29 -3.70
C GLY A 117 1.96 7.49 -3.40
N HIS A 118 2.99 7.70 -4.21
CA HIS A 118 4.26 6.96 -4.13
C HIS A 118 4.96 7.24 -2.80
N PHE A 119 5.17 8.52 -2.52
CA PHE A 119 5.86 8.97 -1.31
C PHE A 119 5.16 8.44 -0.04
N GLU A 120 3.85 8.55 0.03
CA GLU A 120 3.04 8.13 1.18
C GLU A 120 3.09 6.61 1.38
N SER A 121 3.10 5.86 0.28
CA SER A 121 3.17 4.39 0.33
C SER A 121 4.54 3.87 0.76
N GLU A 122 5.63 4.59 0.49
CA GLU A 122 6.99 4.19 0.85
C GLU A 122 7.50 4.80 2.16
N LYS A 123 6.90 5.89 2.64
CA LYS A 123 7.28 6.56 3.90
C LYS A 123 7.42 5.63 5.12
N PRO A 124 6.56 4.61 5.32
CA PRO A 124 6.70 3.67 6.44
C PRO A 124 8.06 2.94 6.48
N PHE A 125 8.72 2.80 5.33
CA PHE A 125 10.04 2.18 5.23
C PHE A 125 11.13 2.96 5.98
N VAL A 126 11.07 4.28 5.97
CA VAL A 126 12.06 5.14 6.64
C VAL A 126 12.06 4.91 8.15
N GLU A 127 10.87 4.82 8.75
CA GLU A 127 10.71 4.55 10.18
C GLU A 127 11.19 3.14 10.54
N GLU A 128 10.89 2.15 9.69
CA GLU A 128 11.35 0.78 9.92
C GLU A 128 12.87 0.67 9.87
N ILE A 129 13.52 1.29 8.89
CA ILE A 129 15.00 1.33 8.80
C ILE A 129 15.60 2.03 10.00
N LYS A 130 15.04 3.15 10.46
CA LYS A 130 15.47 3.82 11.69
C LYS A 130 15.42 2.86 12.86
N ASN A 131 14.28 2.20 13.08
CA ASN A 131 14.10 1.25 14.18
C ASN A 131 15.08 0.07 14.10
N LEU A 132 15.32 -0.46 12.90
CA LEU A 132 16.28 -1.55 12.68
C LEU A 132 17.73 -1.13 12.99
N LEU A 133 18.11 0.09 12.66
CA LEU A 133 19.45 0.61 12.92
C LEU A 133 19.65 0.92 14.40
N GLU A 134 18.69 1.52 15.09
CA GLU A 134 18.74 1.84 16.52
C GLU A 134 18.73 0.56 17.38
N ASN A 135 18.02 -0.49 16.97
CA ASN A 135 17.95 -1.76 17.69
C ASN A 135 19.21 -2.64 17.50
N LYS A 136 20.00 -2.42 16.46
CA LYS A 136 21.32 -3.03 16.37
C LYS A 136 22.24 -2.31 17.35
N LYS A 137 22.84 -3.03 18.33
CA LYS A 137 23.71 -2.55 19.43
C LYS A 137 24.90 -1.66 18.98
N HIS A 138 24.75 -0.88 17.94
CA HIS A 138 25.71 0.10 17.46
C HIS A 138 25.37 1.45 18.10
N ARG A 139 26.37 2.10 18.70
CA ARG A 139 26.26 3.49 19.17
C ARG A 139 26.29 4.43 17.96
N ILE A 140 25.25 4.42 17.14
CA ILE A 140 25.08 5.33 16.00
C ILE A 140 23.89 6.22 16.28
N GLU A 141 24.02 7.49 15.96
CA GLU A 141 22.91 8.42 15.90
C GLU A 141 22.22 8.26 14.54
N VAL A 142 20.91 8.00 14.53
CA VAL A 142 20.13 7.88 13.30
C VAL A 142 19.27 9.12 13.14
N VAL A 143 19.59 9.95 12.15
CA VAL A 143 18.83 11.15 11.80
C VAL A 143 18.01 10.89 10.56
N VAL A 144 16.68 11.08 10.66
CA VAL A 144 15.77 11.00 9.53
C VAL A 144 15.67 12.38 8.88
N ALA A 145 15.97 12.44 7.58
CA ALA A 145 15.77 13.66 6.81
C ALA A 145 14.27 14.02 6.73
N LYS A 146 13.97 15.32 6.83
CA LYS A 146 12.60 15.82 6.63
C LYS A 146 12.36 15.97 5.12
N GLU A 147 11.71 15.00 4.55
CA GLU A 147 11.33 15.02 3.13
C GLU A 147 9.86 15.39 2.96
N LYS A 148 9.55 15.97 1.80
CA LYS A 148 8.19 16.29 1.35
C LYS A 148 7.94 15.59 0.01
N PRO A 149 6.66 15.35 -0.32
CA PRO A 149 6.30 14.91 -1.68
C PRO A 149 6.87 15.87 -2.73
N ALA A 150 7.19 15.34 -3.91
CA ALA A 150 7.74 16.13 -5.02
C ALA A 150 6.70 17.10 -5.64
N TRP A 151 5.42 16.93 -5.34
CA TRP A 151 4.30 17.75 -5.80
C TRP A 151 3.33 18.03 -4.67
N GLU A 152 2.54 19.08 -4.84
CA GLU A 152 1.47 19.47 -3.94
C GLU A 152 0.14 19.43 -4.70
N TYR A 153 -0.93 19.09 -3.99
CA TYR A 153 -2.29 19.22 -4.52
C TYR A 153 -2.79 20.63 -4.20
N VAL A 154 -3.10 21.40 -5.23
CA VAL A 154 -3.65 22.76 -5.12
C VAL A 154 -5.15 22.78 -5.36
#